data_6c436f39f3b8a31746d6e95d12825a25
#
_entry.id   6c436f39f3b8a31746d6e95d12825a25
#
_cell.length_a   1.000
_cell.length_b   1.000
_cell.length_c   1.000
_cell.angle_alpha   90.00
_cell.angle_beta   90.00
_cell.angle_gamma   90.00
#
_symmetry.space_group_name_H-M   'P 1'
#
loop_
_entity.id
_entity.type
_entity.pdbx_description
1 polymer ?
#
loop_
_entity_poly.entity_id
_entity_poly.type
_entity_poly.pdbx_seq_one_letter_code
_entity_poly.pdbx_strand_id
1 'polypeptide(L)'
;DGFLVPSPLDLDIPKNAFVAVVMGGSQGALALNRLVRQCAPQWLEAGIWIVHLTGDRDPDAGTLQHPHYLERPFYDNMAGLLQRADLANSRSGAGTMTELGITGTPSILIPFPYAAEDHQYYNAKHFVDGGAAQVFREKDISAEQLQGIVLDLMRSPETLQTMKTRAKQLSVPDSTEQFASIVRNYIHP
;
A
#
# COMPACT_ATOMS: atom_id res chain seq x y z
N ASP A 1 14.20 -9.82 -5.26
CA ASP A 1 15.38 -8.98 -4.89
C ASP A 1 15.19 -7.49 -5.18
N GLY A 2 14.35 -7.10 -6.17
CA GLY A 2 14.18 -5.69 -6.58
C GLY A 2 13.70 -4.75 -5.47
N PHE A 3 12.96 -5.23 -4.49
CA PHE A 3 12.48 -4.41 -3.37
C PHE A 3 13.54 -4.16 -2.27
N LEU A 4 14.62 -4.92 -2.25
CA LEU A 4 15.70 -4.79 -1.26
C LEU A 4 16.78 -3.79 -1.68
N VAL A 5 16.84 -3.46 -2.96
CA VAL A 5 17.81 -2.50 -3.49
C VAL A 5 17.13 -1.16 -3.80
N PRO A 6 17.84 -0.02 -3.67
CA PRO A 6 17.30 1.27 -4.05
C PRO A 6 16.86 1.27 -5.52
N SER A 7 15.60 1.61 -5.77
CA SER A 7 15.03 1.70 -7.11
C SER A 7 14.57 3.12 -7.37
N PRO A 8 15.25 3.88 -8.26
CA PRO A 8 14.84 5.25 -8.57
C PRO A 8 13.42 5.29 -9.14
N LEU A 9 12.63 6.23 -8.65
CA LEU A 9 11.30 6.49 -9.18
C LEU A 9 11.42 7.32 -10.46
N ASP A 10 10.71 6.92 -11.51
CA ASP A 10 10.65 7.61 -12.81
C ASP A 10 9.41 8.55 -12.95
N LEU A 11 8.78 8.89 -11.83
CA LEU A 11 7.70 9.86 -11.74
C LEU A 11 8.26 11.20 -11.26
N ASP A 12 7.82 12.29 -11.90
CA ASP A 12 8.23 13.65 -11.54
C ASP A 12 7.48 14.13 -10.29
N ILE A 13 7.87 13.57 -9.14
CA ILE A 13 7.32 13.90 -7.82
C ILE A 13 8.41 14.59 -6.99
N PRO A 14 8.16 15.78 -6.43
CA PRO A 14 9.13 16.47 -5.59
C PRO A 14 9.59 15.61 -4.41
N LYS A 15 10.90 15.67 -4.08
CA LYS A 15 11.49 14.82 -3.01
C LYS A 15 10.85 15.04 -1.64
N ASN A 16 10.38 16.26 -1.37
CA ASN A 16 9.75 16.66 -0.10
C ASN A 16 8.22 16.55 -0.10
N ALA A 17 7.62 16.09 -1.19
CA ALA A 17 6.18 15.89 -1.26
C ALA A 17 5.76 14.67 -0.44
N PHE A 18 4.61 14.73 0.23
CA PHE A 18 3.97 13.56 0.81
C PHE A 18 3.32 12.73 -0.30
N VAL A 19 3.65 11.45 -0.39
CA VAL A 19 3.17 10.54 -1.43
C VAL A 19 2.29 9.47 -0.84
N ALA A 20 1.02 9.49 -1.22
CA ALA A 20 0.06 8.41 -0.96
C ALA A 20 -0.07 7.51 -2.19
N VAL A 21 0.21 6.22 -2.02
CA VAL A 21 0.01 5.21 -3.05
C VAL A 21 -1.31 4.49 -2.80
N VAL A 22 -2.10 4.29 -3.86
CA VAL A 22 -3.36 3.53 -3.81
C VAL A 22 -3.26 2.35 -4.76
N MET A 23 -3.51 1.14 -4.25
CA MET A 23 -3.41 -0.07 -5.07
C MET A 23 -4.39 -1.16 -4.64
N GLY A 24 -5.09 -1.73 -5.62
CA GLY A 24 -6.08 -2.78 -5.43
C GLY A 24 -5.59 -4.19 -5.71
N GLY A 25 -4.29 -4.34 -6.06
CA GLY A 25 -3.74 -5.57 -6.63
C GLY A 25 -3.91 -5.63 -8.15
N SER A 26 -3.46 -6.72 -8.78
CA SER A 26 -3.37 -6.85 -10.25
C SER A 26 -4.71 -6.72 -11.01
N GLN A 27 -5.82 -7.00 -10.36
CA GLN A 27 -7.15 -6.88 -10.98
C GLN A 27 -7.83 -5.52 -10.70
N GLY A 28 -7.18 -4.64 -9.93
CA GLY A 28 -7.79 -3.43 -9.41
C GLY A 28 -8.79 -3.71 -8.28
N ALA A 29 -9.36 -2.65 -7.72
CA ALA A 29 -10.31 -2.72 -6.62
C ALA A 29 -11.33 -1.58 -6.74
N LEU A 30 -12.39 -1.77 -7.54
CA LEU A 30 -13.36 -0.71 -7.86
C LEU A 30 -13.90 0.03 -6.65
N ALA A 31 -14.25 -0.70 -5.58
CA ALA A 31 -14.76 -0.07 -4.37
C ALA A 31 -13.70 0.81 -3.67
N LEU A 32 -12.45 0.32 -3.56
CA LEU A 32 -11.34 1.11 -3.05
C LEU A 32 -11.05 2.32 -3.95
N ASN A 33 -11.04 2.13 -5.26
CA ASN A 33 -10.81 3.21 -6.21
C ASN A 33 -11.84 4.33 -6.06
N ARG A 34 -13.13 3.97 -5.96
CA ARG A 34 -14.22 4.94 -5.75
C ARG A 34 -14.11 5.65 -4.40
N LEU A 35 -13.83 4.90 -3.35
CA LEU A 35 -13.61 5.45 -2.02
C LEU A 35 -12.49 6.50 -2.02
N VAL A 36 -11.35 6.17 -2.62
CA VAL A 36 -10.21 7.07 -2.70
C VAL A 36 -10.51 8.30 -3.56
N ARG A 37 -11.21 8.15 -4.70
CA ARG A 37 -11.59 9.33 -5.52
C ARG A 37 -12.49 10.31 -4.76
N GLN A 38 -13.31 9.83 -3.81
CA GLN A 38 -14.09 10.70 -2.94
C GLN A 38 -13.20 11.45 -1.92
N CYS A 39 -12.13 10.83 -1.44
CA CYS A 39 -11.17 11.44 -0.52
C CYS A 39 -10.18 12.40 -1.23
N ALA A 40 -9.84 12.10 -2.49
CA ALA A 40 -8.74 12.73 -3.21
C ALA A 40 -8.82 14.26 -3.29
N PRO A 41 -9.96 14.92 -3.50
CA PRO A 41 -9.99 16.39 -3.56
C PRO A 41 -9.36 17.08 -2.34
N GLN A 42 -9.68 16.59 -1.14
CA GLN A 42 -9.15 17.19 0.10
C GLN A 42 -7.70 16.78 0.38
N TRP A 43 -7.28 15.57 -0.02
CA TRP A 43 -5.88 15.18 0.05
C TRP A 43 -5.02 16.05 -0.88
N LEU A 44 -5.52 16.33 -2.08
CA LEU A 44 -4.85 17.18 -3.07
C LEU A 44 -4.77 18.64 -2.59
N GLU A 45 -5.84 19.15 -2.00
CA GLU A 45 -5.86 20.48 -1.37
C GLU A 45 -4.84 20.59 -0.22
N ALA A 46 -4.63 19.51 0.53
CA ALA A 46 -3.59 19.42 1.56
C ALA A 46 -2.16 19.27 1.01
N GLY A 47 -1.99 19.17 -0.32
CA GLY A 47 -0.69 19.04 -0.97
C GLY A 47 -0.17 17.61 -1.10
N ILE A 48 -1.00 16.60 -0.84
CA ILE A 48 -0.64 15.19 -1.03
C ILE A 48 -0.51 14.88 -2.52
N TRP A 49 0.55 14.18 -2.89
CA TRP A 49 0.68 13.54 -4.20
C TRP A 49 0.08 12.14 -4.12
N ILE A 50 -0.81 11.83 -5.04
CA ILE A 50 -1.50 10.55 -5.07
C ILE A 50 -1.05 9.79 -6.32
N VAL A 51 -0.51 8.58 -6.13
CA VAL A 51 -0.28 7.63 -7.22
C VAL A 51 -1.31 6.53 -7.09
N HIS A 52 -2.28 6.51 -8.01
CA HIS A 52 -3.43 5.61 -7.95
C HIS A 52 -3.33 4.53 -9.05
N LEU A 53 -3.11 3.30 -8.63
CA LEU A 53 -3.07 2.12 -9.50
C LEU A 53 -4.46 1.49 -9.55
N THR A 54 -5.22 1.82 -10.58
CA THR A 54 -6.65 1.51 -10.68
C THR A 54 -6.96 0.11 -11.18
N GLY A 55 -6.00 -0.50 -11.89
CA GLY A 55 -6.24 -1.70 -12.71
C GLY A 55 -6.90 -1.34 -14.05
N ASP A 56 -6.88 -2.29 -15.00
CA ASP A 56 -7.37 -2.09 -16.38
C ASP A 56 -8.88 -1.92 -16.51
N ARG A 57 -9.64 -2.33 -15.50
CA ARG A 57 -11.11 -2.45 -15.61
C ARG A 57 -11.87 -1.39 -14.85
N ASP A 58 -11.21 -0.31 -14.46
CA ASP A 58 -11.89 0.76 -13.73
C ASP A 58 -12.67 1.67 -14.68
N PRO A 59 -14.01 1.65 -14.66
CA PRO A 59 -14.83 2.45 -15.56
C PRO A 59 -14.76 3.96 -15.23
N ASP A 60 -14.29 4.30 -14.03
CA ASP A 60 -14.19 5.67 -13.55
C ASP A 60 -12.77 6.24 -13.75
N ALA A 61 -11.88 5.51 -14.45
CA ALA A 61 -10.53 5.98 -14.76
C ALA A 61 -10.57 7.29 -15.59
N GLY A 62 -9.68 8.24 -15.22
CA GLY A 62 -9.58 9.54 -15.88
C GLY A 62 -10.65 10.56 -15.49
N THR A 63 -11.60 10.23 -14.60
CA THR A 63 -12.64 11.16 -14.14
C THR A 63 -12.13 12.25 -13.21
N LEU A 64 -11.02 12.01 -12.51
CA LEU A 64 -10.34 12.99 -11.67
C LEU A 64 -9.03 13.41 -12.33
N GLN A 65 -8.88 14.70 -12.59
CA GLN A 65 -7.66 15.27 -13.19
C GLN A 65 -7.08 16.34 -12.26
N HIS A 66 -5.82 16.15 -11.85
CA HIS A 66 -5.09 17.10 -11.04
C HIS A 66 -3.58 16.88 -11.23
N PRO A 67 -2.72 17.91 -11.21
CA PRO A 67 -1.26 17.74 -11.39
C PRO A 67 -0.60 16.81 -10.38
N HIS A 68 -1.15 16.69 -9.16
CA HIS A 68 -0.66 15.83 -8.11
C HIS A 68 -1.42 14.49 -8.00
N TYR A 69 -2.32 14.19 -8.94
CA TYR A 69 -3.05 12.93 -9.02
C TYR A 69 -2.59 12.14 -10.24
N LEU A 70 -1.73 11.18 -10.01
CA LEU A 70 -1.13 10.35 -11.05
C LEU A 70 -1.88 9.02 -11.10
N GLU A 71 -2.83 8.91 -12.03
CA GLU A 71 -3.61 7.70 -12.22
C GLU A 71 -2.99 6.84 -13.32
N ARG A 72 -2.86 5.54 -13.04
CA ARG A 72 -2.35 4.54 -13.98
C ARG A 72 -3.05 3.20 -13.78
N PRO A 73 -3.29 2.40 -14.84
CA PRO A 73 -3.80 1.04 -14.65
C PRO A 73 -2.79 0.16 -13.91
N PHE A 74 -1.51 0.26 -14.28
CA PHE A 74 -0.38 -0.47 -13.71
C PHE A 74 0.86 0.40 -13.62
N TYR A 75 1.82 -0.05 -12.83
CA TYR A 75 3.13 0.56 -12.75
C TYR A 75 4.20 -0.52 -12.53
N ASP A 76 5.18 -0.58 -13.43
CA ASP A 76 6.17 -1.65 -13.44
C ASP A 76 7.19 -1.53 -12.31
N ASN A 77 7.60 -0.29 -11.97
CA ASN A 77 8.58 -0.06 -10.92
C ASN A 77 7.91 0.06 -9.53
N MET A 78 7.20 -1.00 -9.11
CA MET A 78 6.55 -1.04 -7.79
C MET A 78 7.55 -0.88 -6.64
N ALA A 79 8.77 -1.40 -6.80
CA ALA A 79 9.83 -1.26 -5.80
C ALA A 79 10.16 0.22 -5.54
N GLY A 80 10.44 0.98 -6.59
CA GLY A 80 10.72 2.41 -6.49
C GLY A 80 9.52 3.20 -5.96
N LEU A 81 8.31 2.83 -6.38
CA LEU A 81 7.09 3.49 -5.94
C LEU A 81 6.86 3.30 -4.42
N LEU A 82 6.94 2.07 -3.93
CA LEU A 82 6.72 1.79 -2.50
C LEU A 82 7.86 2.29 -1.61
N GLN A 83 9.12 2.26 -2.09
CA GLN A 83 10.24 2.88 -1.38
C GLN A 83 10.07 4.40 -1.23
N ARG A 84 9.43 5.07 -2.21
CA ARG A 84 9.16 6.51 -2.19
C ARG A 84 7.89 6.87 -1.41
N ALA A 85 6.94 5.95 -1.30
CA ALA A 85 5.66 6.21 -0.65
C ALA A 85 5.81 6.51 0.85
N ASP A 86 5.09 7.52 1.31
CA ASP A 86 4.94 7.84 2.73
C ASP A 86 3.80 7.04 3.36
N LEU A 87 2.78 6.70 2.56
CA LEU A 87 1.62 5.92 2.99
C LEU A 87 1.04 5.12 1.82
N ALA A 88 0.66 3.87 2.06
CA ALA A 88 -0.10 3.06 1.11
C ALA A 88 -1.54 2.86 1.59
N ASN A 89 -2.50 3.00 0.68
CA ASN A 89 -3.89 2.59 0.86
C ASN A 89 -4.13 1.38 -0.05
N SER A 90 -4.32 0.18 0.50
CA SER A 90 -4.31 -1.02 -0.34
C SER A 90 -5.19 -2.16 0.15
N ARG A 91 -5.41 -3.14 -0.75
CA ARG A 91 -5.79 -4.48 -0.37
C ARG A 91 -4.62 -5.18 0.35
N SER A 92 -4.92 -6.25 1.07
CA SER A 92 -3.96 -6.98 1.91
C SER A 92 -3.69 -8.40 1.42
N GLY A 93 -3.52 -8.54 0.10
CA GLY A 93 -3.03 -9.79 -0.50
C GLY A 93 -1.60 -10.11 -0.05
N ALA A 94 -1.21 -11.38 0.00
CA ALA A 94 0.08 -11.82 0.52
C ALA A 94 1.28 -11.12 -0.17
N GLY A 95 1.26 -10.99 -1.50
CA GLY A 95 2.31 -10.27 -2.25
C GLY A 95 2.43 -8.82 -1.80
N THR A 96 1.31 -8.09 -1.73
CA THR A 96 1.28 -6.71 -1.26
C THR A 96 1.83 -6.57 0.17
N MET A 97 1.45 -7.48 1.08
CA MET A 97 1.96 -7.45 2.46
C MET A 97 3.48 -7.66 2.51
N THR A 98 4.00 -8.57 1.68
CA THR A 98 5.45 -8.80 1.55
C THR A 98 6.16 -7.54 1.04
N GLU A 99 5.65 -6.92 -0.01
CA GLU A 99 6.21 -5.69 -0.61
C GLU A 99 6.21 -4.52 0.39
N LEU A 100 5.08 -4.29 1.07
CA LEU A 100 4.96 -3.25 2.10
C LEU A 100 5.90 -3.49 3.30
N GLY A 101 6.07 -4.74 3.71
CA GLY A 101 7.01 -5.12 4.76
C GLY A 101 8.45 -4.83 4.37
N ILE A 102 8.90 -5.32 3.20
CA ILE A 102 10.28 -5.15 2.73
C ILE A 102 10.62 -3.67 2.54
N THR A 103 9.74 -2.88 1.94
CA THR A 103 9.97 -1.45 1.74
C THR A 103 9.79 -0.65 3.03
N GLY A 104 9.09 -1.22 4.00
CA GLY A 104 8.73 -0.53 5.24
C GLY A 104 7.69 0.56 5.02
N THR A 105 6.76 0.35 4.09
CA THR A 105 5.76 1.37 3.76
C THR A 105 4.60 1.32 4.76
N PRO A 106 4.33 2.40 5.53
CA PRO A 106 3.16 2.51 6.38
C PRO A 106 1.88 2.29 5.58
N SER A 107 0.87 1.64 6.15
CA SER A 107 -0.30 1.32 5.34
C SER A 107 -1.63 1.43 6.07
N ILE A 108 -2.65 1.82 5.30
CA ILE A 108 -4.07 1.64 5.62
C ILE A 108 -4.57 0.51 4.73
N LEU A 109 -5.01 -0.57 5.36
CA LEU A 109 -5.39 -1.80 4.69
C LEU A 109 -6.90 -1.94 4.67
N ILE A 110 -7.44 -2.16 3.47
CA ILE A 110 -8.87 -2.39 3.25
C ILE A 110 -9.00 -3.77 2.57
N PRO A 111 -9.10 -4.86 3.36
CA PRO A 111 -9.17 -6.22 2.85
C PRO A 111 -10.30 -6.42 1.85
N PHE A 112 -10.08 -7.28 0.85
CA PHE A 112 -11.13 -7.67 -0.07
C PHE A 112 -12.22 -8.46 0.67
N PRO A 113 -13.49 -8.01 0.63
CA PRO A 113 -14.55 -8.56 1.47
C PRO A 113 -14.96 -10.00 1.13
N TYR A 114 -14.62 -10.47 -0.06
CA TYR A 114 -14.94 -11.81 -0.56
C TYR A 114 -13.69 -12.71 -0.64
N ALA A 115 -12.63 -12.37 0.08
CA ALA A 115 -11.44 -13.22 0.16
C ALA A 115 -11.79 -14.55 0.84
N ALA A 116 -11.38 -15.67 0.24
CA ALA A 116 -11.63 -16.99 0.80
C ALA A 116 -11.11 -17.06 2.25
N GLU A 117 -11.92 -17.59 3.17
CA GLU A 117 -11.57 -17.70 4.59
C GLU A 117 -11.12 -16.37 5.23
N ASP A 118 -11.52 -15.24 4.63
CA ASP A 118 -11.15 -13.89 5.09
C ASP A 118 -9.62 -13.66 5.19
N HIS A 119 -8.82 -14.41 4.39
CA HIS A 119 -7.36 -14.45 4.49
C HIS A 119 -6.73 -13.05 4.38
N GLN A 120 -7.32 -12.12 3.59
CA GLN A 120 -6.79 -10.77 3.52
C GLN A 120 -6.92 -10.00 4.83
N TYR A 121 -8.00 -10.20 5.57
CA TYR A 121 -8.15 -9.59 6.89
C TYR A 121 -7.11 -10.13 7.88
N TYR A 122 -6.84 -11.42 7.88
CA TYR A 122 -5.82 -11.99 8.74
C TYR A 122 -4.40 -11.55 8.37
N ASN A 123 -4.11 -11.40 7.07
CA ASN A 123 -2.86 -10.80 6.62
C ASN A 123 -2.71 -9.36 7.15
N ALA A 124 -3.76 -8.54 7.01
CA ALA A 124 -3.77 -7.18 7.53
C ALA A 124 -3.60 -7.14 9.05
N LYS A 125 -4.31 -8.03 9.77
CA LYS A 125 -4.25 -8.11 11.23
C LYS A 125 -2.84 -8.33 11.74
N HIS A 126 -2.03 -9.16 11.08
CA HIS A 126 -0.62 -9.37 11.43
C HIS A 126 0.17 -8.05 11.44
N PHE A 127 -0.04 -7.18 10.45
CA PHE A 127 0.61 -5.87 10.38
C PHE A 127 0.07 -4.88 11.41
N VAL A 128 -1.23 -4.95 11.71
CA VAL A 128 -1.85 -4.10 12.74
C VAL A 128 -1.35 -4.48 14.12
N ASP A 129 -1.33 -5.76 14.44
CA ASP A 129 -0.83 -6.28 15.73
C ASP A 129 0.67 -5.93 15.91
N GLY A 130 1.43 -5.86 14.82
CA GLY A 130 2.81 -5.40 14.79
C GLY A 130 2.98 -3.87 14.81
N GLY A 131 1.90 -3.09 14.73
CA GLY A 131 1.94 -1.63 14.73
C GLY A 131 2.43 -0.99 13.42
N ALA A 132 2.35 -1.73 12.31
CA ALA A 132 2.80 -1.30 10.98
C ALA A 132 1.67 -0.74 10.10
N ALA A 133 0.41 -1.02 10.44
CA ALA A 133 -0.74 -0.67 9.63
C ALA A 133 -1.97 -0.35 10.48
N GLN A 134 -2.96 0.25 9.83
CA GLN A 134 -4.36 0.27 10.28
C GLN A 134 -5.20 -0.56 9.33
N VAL A 135 -6.24 -1.23 9.81
CA VAL A 135 -7.14 -2.04 8.98
C VAL A 135 -8.58 -1.61 9.17
N PHE A 136 -9.29 -1.51 8.07
CA PHE A 136 -10.73 -1.20 8.06
C PHE A 136 -11.42 -2.15 7.09
N ARG A 137 -12.57 -2.68 7.47
CA ARG A 137 -13.39 -3.41 6.52
C ARG A 137 -14.08 -2.42 5.57
N GLU A 138 -14.16 -2.79 4.31
CA GLU A 138 -14.72 -1.94 3.26
C GLU A 138 -16.12 -1.40 3.59
N LYS A 139 -16.95 -2.20 4.25
CA LYS A 139 -18.31 -1.83 4.67
C LYS A 139 -18.37 -0.88 5.87
N ASP A 140 -17.27 -0.77 6.62
CA ASP A 140 -17.23 -0.08 7.93
C ASP A 140 -16.44 1.24 7.84
N ILE A 141 -15.89 1.59 6.66
CA ILE A 141 -15.15 2.84 6.46
C ILE A 141 -15.86 3.76 5.47
N SER A 142 -16.11 4.99 5.88
CA SER A 142 -16.60 6.04 4.98
C SER A 142 -15.46 6.84 4.34
N ALA A 143 -15.79 7.60 3.30
CA ALA A 143 -14.83 8.49 2.66
C ALA A 143 -14.31 9.56 3.65
N GLU A 144 -15.19 10.14 4.46
CA GLU A 144 -14.83 11.16 5.46
C GLU A 144 -13.88 10.58 6.51
N GLN A 145 -14.12 9.33 6.95
CA GLN A 145 -13.23 8.66 7.91
C GLN A 145 -11.86 8.39 7.30
N LEU A 146 -11.77 7.78 6.11
CA LEU A 146 -10.51 7.52 5.43
C LEU A 146 -9.75 8.81 5.17
N GLN A 147 -10.46 9.84 4.74
CA GLN A 147 -9.90 11.15 4.48
C GLN A 147 -9.25 11.73 5.75
N GLY A 148 -9.95 11.73 6.88
CA GLY A 148 -9.42 12.22 8.15
C GLY A 148 -8.19 11.43 8.60
N ILE A 149 -8.23 10.11 8.53
CA ILE A 149 -7.12 9.23 8.92
C ILE A 149 -5.84 9.54 8.14
N VAL A 150 -5.94 9.72 6.81
CA VAL A 150 -4.78 10.03 5.96
C VAL A 150 -4.21 11.42 6.29
N LEU A 151 -5.08 12.41 6.50
CA LEU A 151 -4.64 13.76 6.86
C LEU A 151 -3.98 13.80 8.25
N ASP A 152 -4.48 13.03 9.20
CA ASP A 152 -3.90 12.94 10.55
C ASP A 152 -2.55 12.23 10.53
N LEU A 153 -2.41 11.15 9.74
CA LEU A 153 -1.12 10.47 9.55
C LEU A 153 -0.11 11.40 8.86
N MET A 154 -0.52 12.15 7.83
CA MET A 154 0.35 13.13 7.17
C MET A 154 0.89 14.18 8.16
N ARG A 155 0.09 14.59 9.14
CA ARG A 155 0.49 15.54 10.19
C ARG A 155 1.28 14.92 11.33
N SER A 156 1.46 13.59 11.32
CA SER A 156 2.10 12.82 12.38
C SER A 156 3.33 12.05 11.88
N PRO A 157 4.42 12.72 11.50
CA PRO A 157 5.60 12.09 10.91
C PRO A 157 6.25 11.05 11.85
N GLU A 158 6.16 11.23 13.15
CA GLU A 158 6.66 10.28 14.15
C GLU A 158 5.87 8.97 14.13
N THR A 159 4.53 9.05 13.96
CA THR A 159 3.68 7.88 13.81
C THR A 159 4.03 7.11 12.54
N LEU A 160 4.17 7.80 11.41
CA LEU A 160 4.59 7.18 10.15
C LEU A 160 5.97 6.54 10.26
N GLN A 161 6.93 7.19 10.90
CA GLN A 161 8.26 6.63 11.11
C GLN A 161 8.23 5.37 11.99
N THR A 162 7.38 5.36 13.01
CA THR A 162 7.15 4.18 13.85
C THR A 162 6.56 3.04 13.04
N MET A 163 5.48 3.30 12.27
CA MET A 163 4.86 2.32 11.39
C MET A 163 5.86 1.75 10.37
N LYS A 164 6.68 2.60 9.77
CA LYS A 164 7.74 2.23 8.83
C LYS A 164 8.74 1.26 9.45
N THR A 165 9.22 1.56 10.64
CA THR A 165 10.16 0.71 11.39
C THR A 165 9.52 -0.65 11.71
N ARG A 166 8.27 -0.64 12.16
CA ARG A 166 7.51 -1.85 12.48
C ARG A 166 7.25 -2.72 11.25
N ALA A 167 6.88 -2.11 10.11
CA ALA A 167 6.67 -2.84 8.86
C ALA A 167 7.94 -3.62 8.45
N LYS A 168 9.11 -2.99 8.52
CA LYS A 168 10.38 -3.65 8.24
C LYS A 168 10.69 -4.81 9.19
N GLN A 169 10.34 -4.69 10.47
CA GLN A 169 10.54 -5.75 11.46
C GLN A 169 9.65 -6.99 11.21
N LEU A 170 8.50 -6.81 10.56
CA LEU A 170 7.59 -7.89 10.19
C LEU A 170 7.97 -8.58 8.88
N SER A 171 8.89 -8.00 8.11
CA SER A 171 9.34 -8.58 6.84
C SER A 171 10.32 -9.72 7.07
N VAL A 172 10.32 -10.69 6.16
CA VAL A 172 11.28 -11.79 6.10
C VAL A 172 12.00 -11.71 4.75
N PRO A 173 13.02 -10.84 4.63
CA PRO A 173 13.68 -10.55 3.36
C PRO A 173 14.35 -11.77 2.70
N ASP A 174 14.81 -12.72 3.52
CA ASP A 174 15.48 -13.96 3.13
C ASP A 174 14.54 -15.18 3.10
N SER A 175 13.23 -14.96 2.98
CA SER A 175 12.22 -16.03 2.99
C SER A 175 12.45 -17.08 1.91
N THR A 176 12.93 -16.68 0.73
CA THR A 176 13.25 -17.60 -0.37
C THR A 176 14.41 -18.52 -0.02
N GLU A 177 15.48 -17.97 0.58
CA GLU A 177 16.66 -18.73 1.03
C GLU A 177 16.30 -19.66 2.17
N GLN A 178 15.52 -19.20 3.13
CA GLN A 178 15.00 -20.04 4.23
C GLN A 178 14.18 -21.20 3.70
N PHE A 179 13.23 -20.94 2.79
CA PHE A 179 12.41 -21.98 2.17
C PHE A 179 13.27 -22.96 1.37
N ALA A 180 14.20 -22.48 0.54
CA ALA A 180 15.12 -23.32 -0.21
C ALA A 180 16.00 -24.22 0.71
N SER A 181 16.41 -23.70 1.87
CA SER A 181 17.15 -24.46 2.87
C SER A 181 16.30 -25.58 3.48
N ILE A 182 15.04 -25.28 3.84
CA ILE A 182 14.11 -26.29 4.37
C ILE A 182 13.91 -27.41 3.36
N VAL A 183 13.62 -27.07 2.10
CA VAL A 183 13.42 -28.05 1.02
C VAL A 183 14.67 -28.92 0.83
N ARG A 184 15.87 -28.33 0.78
CA ARG A 184 17.14 -29.06 0.64
C ARG A 184 17.34 -30.07 1.78
N ASN A 185 17.11 -29.64 3.01
CA ASN A 185 17.22 -30.51 4.20
C ASN A 185 16.20 -31.66 4.20
N TYR A 186 15.06 -31.49 3.53
CA TYR A 186 14.03 -32.52 3.41
C TYR A 186 14.35 -33.56 2.32
N ILE A 187 15.01 -33.11 1.25
CA ILE A 187 15.38 -33.98 0.11
C ILE A 187 16.71 -34.73 0.35
N HIS A 188 17.59 -34.13 1.14
CA HIS A 188 18.90 -34.67 1.48
C HIS A 188 19.07 -34.69 3.02
N PRO A 189 18.37 -35.61 3.73
CA PRO A 189 18.45 -35.73 5.18
C PRO A 189 19.81 -36.25 5.65
#